data_1ccd376927d0d5fbc2c8124d08d995bd
#
_entry.id   1ccd376927d0d5fbc2c8124d08d995bd
#
_cell.length_a   1.000
_cell.length_b   1.000
_cell.length_c   1.000
_cell.angle_alpha   90.00
_cell.angle_beta   90.00
_cell.angle_gamma   90.00
#
_symmetry.space_group_name_H-M   'P 1'
#
loop_
_entity.id
_entity.type
_entity.pdbx_description
1 polymer ?
#
loop_
_entity_poly.entity_id
_entity_poly.type
_entity_poly.pdbx_seq_one_letter_code
_entity_poly.pdbx_strand_id
1 'polypeptide(L)'
;MKNLLKGLLLGTLSVAALALCAEDKTVLNLDFENGFDSDPYEFGKRGTAALVAEEGQGKVLKPVADGKKGPAGIVLRGETAGEMTGEAFTWSFKFKYTGKPMSELPKGTYAWLMDCRYRGKGAKGGMSVNLSANAKEANMSISIGYKDGKAGSFRFRVPGAVDGKWHTVSIAVTPGKIAFTFDGKVQNRVMQGVPAPASQRLTIGDCVGSSYSPFYGLMDDIKLTVPAAAAPAAK
;
A
#
# COMPACT_ATOMS: atom_id res chain seq x y z
N MET A 1 77.60 15.30 -8.23
CA MET A 1 76.50 15.93 -8.96
C MET A 1 75.21 15.23 -8.53
N LYS A 2 74.39 15.93 -7.71
CA LYS A 2 73.18 15.35 -7.14
C LYS A 2 71.96 15.98 -7.82
N ASN A 3 71.17 15.22 -8.54
CA ASN A 3 69.89 15.68 -9.09
C ASN A 3 68.76 15.40 -8.10
N LEU A 4 68.19 16.47 -7.58
CA LEU A 4 66.94 16.42 -6.82
C LEU A 4 65.77 16.35 -7.79
N LEU A 5 65.02 15.24 -7.82
CA LEU A 5 63.66 15.19 -8.41
C LEU A 5 62.67 15.67 -7.38
N LYS A 6 62.01 16.81 -7.65
CA LYS A 6 60.86 17.29 -6.90
C LYS A 6 59.61 16.59 -7.46
N GLY A 7 59.06 15.66 -6.71
CA GLY A 7 57.75 15.08 -6.96
C GLY A 7 56.64 16.04 -6.58
N LEU A 8 55.84 16.46 -7.56
CA LEU A 8 54.61 17.23 -7.35
C LEU A 8 53.46 16.30 -7.05
N LEU A 9 53.02 16.25 -5.78
CA LEU A 9 51.84 15.51 -5.40
C LEU A 9 50.60 16.37 -5.74
N LEU A 10 49.90 16.02 -6.83
CA LEU A 10 48.56 16.54 -7.10
C LEU A 10 47.57 15.78 -6.23
N GLY A 11 47.13 16.40 -5.16
CA GLY A 11 46.02 15.93 -4.36
C GLY A 11 44.71 16.19 -5.10
N THR A 12 44.07 15.14 -5.63
CA THR A 12 42.71 15.20 -6.13
C THR A 12 41.76 15.27 -4.94
N LEU A 13 41.19 16.46 -4.66
CA LEU A 13 40.06 16.61 -3.78
C LEU A 13 38.84 15.96 -4.45
N SER A 14 38.51 14.74 -4.05
CA SER A 14 37.21 14.14 -4.36
C SER A 14 36.15 14.82 -3.51
N VAL A 15 35.43 15.78 -4.09
CA VAL A 15 34.20 16.31 -3.50
C VAL A 15 33.16 15.21 -3.62
N ALA A 16 33.01 14.43 -2.56
CA ALA A 16 31.85 13.54 -2.42
C ALA A 16 30.62 14.43 -2.30
N ALA A 17 29.88 14.57 -3.39
CA ALA A 17 28.53 15.13 -3.35
C ALA A 17 27.68 14.21 -2.48
N LEU A 18 27.47 14.60 -1.22
CA LEU A 18 26.41 14.06 -0.38
C LEU A 18 25.10 14.44 -1.06
N ALA A 19 24.58 13.51 -1.86
CA ALA A 19 23.18 13.59 -2.26
C ALA A 19 22.38 13.53 -0.94
N LEU A 20 21.86 14.67 -0.48
CA LEU A 20 20.82 14.70 0.53
C LEU A 20 19.64 13.95 -0.11
N CYS A 21 19.51 12.67 0.24
CA CYS A 21 18.27 11.95 -0.01
C CYS A 21 17.19 12.65 0.80
N ALA A 22 16.32 13.40 0.14
CA ALA A 22 15.16 13.95 0.79
C ALA A 22 14.37 12.78 1.40
N GLU A 23 14.06 12.85 2.69
CA GLU A 23 13.32 11.79 3.39
C GLU A 23 11.91 11.69 2.80
N ASP A 24 11.43 10.46 2.63
CA ASP A 24 10.07 10.21 2.19
C ASP A 24 9.06 10.89 3.12
N LYS A 25 8.08 11.58 2.54
CA LYS A 25 7.02 12.23 3.30
C LYS A 25 5.93 11.19 3.65
N THR A 26 5.64 11.03 4.92
CA THR A 26 4.45 10.30 5.36
C THR A 26 3.22 11.14 5.06
N VAL A 27 2.29 10.58 4.28
CA VAL A 27 1.04 11.22 3.86
C VAL A 27 -0.13 10.71 4.68
N LEU A 28 -0.12 9.42 5.04
CA LEU A 28 -1.14 8.77 5.86
C LEU A 28 -0.46 7.88 6.89
N ASN A 29 -0.97 7.90 8.12
CA ASN A 29 -0.54 7.01 9.19
C ASN A 29 -1.73 6.65 10.10
N LEU A 30 -2.26 5.44 9.96
CA LEU A 30 -3.36 4.91 10.74
C LEU A 30 -2.83 3.79 11.64
N ASP A 31 -2.58 4.15 12.90
CA ASP A 31 -2.22 3.21 13.97
C ASP A 31 -3.43 2.78 14.81
N PHE A 32 -4.58 3.39 14.55
CA PHE A 32 -5.88 3.14 15.19
C PHE A 32 -5.96 3.39 16.71
N GLU A 33 -4.91 3.77 17.38
CA GLU A 33 -4.91 4.00 18.83
C GLU A 33 -5.87 5.13 19.25
N ASN A 34 -5.95 6.18 18.42
CA ASN A 34 -6.76 7.36 18.66
C ASN A 34 -8.04 7.44 17.82
N GLY A 35 -8.36 6.43 17.03
CA GLY A 35 -9.54 6.42 16.17
C GLY A 35 -9.27 5.98 14.75
N PHE A 36 -10.11 6.46 13.82
CA PHE A 36 -9.98 6.13 12.39
C PHE A 36 -9.26 7.22 11.59
N ASP A 37 -8.94 8.35 12.19
CA ASP A 37 -8.45 9.53 11.47
C ASP A 37 -6.92 9.57 11.46
N SER A 38 -6.38 10.22 10.45
CA SER A 38 -4.94 10.52 10.30
C SER A 38 -4.84 11.91 9.69
N ASP A 39 -4.43 12.89 10.49
CA ASP A 39 -4.34 14.30 10.06
C ASP A 39 -3.55 14.44 8.74
N PRO A 40 -4.09 15.15 7.75
CA PRO A 40 -5.38 15.89 7.74
C PRO A 40 -6.61 15.07 7.30
N TYR A 41 -6.51 13.76 7.22
CA TYR A 41 -7.54 12.90 6.62
C TYR A 41 -8.49 12.32 7.67
N GLU A 42 -9.78 12.48 7.41
CA GLU A 42 -10.86 11.89 8.21
C GLU A 42 -11.43 10.66 7.53
N PHE A 43 -11.71 9.62 8.30
CA PHE A 43 -12.34 8.41 7.80
C PHE A 43 -13.71 8.17 8.43
N GLY A 44 -14.64 7.76 7.59
CA GLY A 44 -15.97 7.31 8.00
C GLY A 44 -16.03 5.79 8.12
N LYS A 45 -16.62 5.34 9.21
CA LYS A 45 -16.95 3.93 9.42
C LYS A 45 -18.00 3.45 8.41
N ARG A 46 -17.85 2.25 7.89
CA ARG A 46 -18.83 1.56 7.03
C ARG A 46 -19.35 0.30 7.72
N GLY A 47 -20.66 0.10 7.64
CA GLY A 47 -21.29 -1.12 8.15
C GLY A 47 -20.93 -1.43 9.62
N THR A 48 -20.39 -2.61 9.85
CA THR A 48 -20.04 -3.13 11.18
C THR A 48 -18.55 -2.95 11.53
N ALA A 49 -17.79 -2.15 10.78
CA ALA A 49 -16.40 -1.89 11.11
C ALA A 49 -16.24 -1.36 12.54
N ALA A 50 -15.21 -1.76 13.22
CA ALA A 50 -14.94 -1.37 14.60
C ALA A 50 -13.44 -1.34 14.89
N LEU A 51 -13.04 -0.58 15.89
CA LEU A 51 -11.75 -0.77 16.55
C LEU A 51 -11.93 -1.81 17.65
N VAL A 52 -11.01 -2.75 17.71
CA VAL A 52 -10.98 -3.81 18.73
C VAL A 52 -9.59 -3.86 19.34
N ALA A 53 -9.53 -4.21 20.64
CA ALA A 53 -8.25 -4.47 21.30
C ALA A 53 -7.69 -5.81 20.81
N GLU A 54 -6.41 -5.85 20.47
CA GLU A 54 -5.69 -7.06 20.08
C GLU A 54 -4.40 -7.15 20.89
N GLU A 55 -4.16 -8.30 21.50
CA GLU A 55 -3.00 -8.51 22.36
C GLU A 55 -1.69 -8.25 21.63
N GLY A 56 -0.86 -7.40 22.20
CA GLY A 56 0.45 -7.03 21.64
C GLY A 56 0.41 -6.06 20.45
N GLN A 57 -0.79 -5.61 20.02
CA GLN A 57 -0.95 -4.63 18.93
C GLN A 57 -1.67 -3.36 19.36
N GLY A 58 -2.40 -3.36 20.50
CA GLY A 58 -3.23 -2.23 20.90
C GLY A 58 -4.61 -2.26 20.23
N LYS A 59 -5.11 -1.11 19.76
CA LYS A 59 -6.36 -1.06 18.99
C LYS A 59 -6.08 -1.26 17.51
N VAL A 60 -6.88 -2.11 16.87
CA VAL A 60 -6.74 -2.45 15.46
C VAL A 60 -8.09 -2.35 14.74
N LEU A 61 -8.08 -2.12 13.44
CA LEU A 61 -9.28 -2.12 12.62
C LEU A 61 -9.77 -3.56 12.40
N LYS A 62 -11.03 -3.83 12.78
CA LYS A 62 -11.81 -4.98 12.34
C LYS A 62 -12.82 -4.50 11.28
N PRO A 63 -12.57 -4.74 9.99
CA PRO A 63 -13.38 -4.17 8.91
C PRO A 63 -14.84 -4.61 8.92
N VAL A 64 -15.10 -5.85 9.35
CA VAL A 64 -16.44 -6.42 9.40
C VAL A 64 -16.59 -7.32 10.62
N ALA A 65 -17.76 -7.28 11.27
CA ALA A 65 -18.07 -8.21 12.36
C ALA A 65 -18.22 -9.65 11.83
N ASP A 66 -17.89 -10.63 12.68
CA ASP A 66 -17.91 -12.05 12.32
C ASP A 66 -19.28 -12.48 11.80
N GLY A 67 -19.28 -13.21 10.69
CA GLY A 67 -20.49 -13.71 10.05
C GLY A 67 -21.37 -12.65 9.35
N LYS A 68 -21.00 -11.37 9.40
CA LYS A 68 -21.75 -10.31 8.71
C LYS A 68 -21.31 -10.17 7.25
N LYS A 69 -22.23 -9.67 6.42
CA LYS A 69 -22.02 -9.31 5.02
C LYS A 69 -22.46 -7.87 4.81
N GLY A 70 -22.05 -7.27 3.69
CA GLY A 70 -22.41 -5.91 3.33
C GLY A 70 -21.23 -4.96 3.40
N PRO A 71 -21.49 -3.64 3.44
CA PRO A 71 -20.44 -2.62 3.53
C PRO A 71 -19.54 -2.84 4.74
N ALA A 72 -18.24 -2.65 4.56
CA ALA A 72 -17.25 -2.93 5.58
C ALA A 72 -16.11 -1.91 5.56
N GLY A 73 -15.24 -1.97 6.58
CA GLY A 73 -14.06 -1.14 6.67
C GLY A 73 -14.33 0.34 6.95
N ILE A 74 -13.40 1.15 6.56
CA ILE A 74 -13.47 2.61 6.66
C ILE A 74 -13.29 3.24 5.29
N VAL A 75 -13.84 4.44 5.11
CA VAL A 75 -13.75 5.18 3.84
C VAL A 75 -13.34 6.62 4.12
N LEU A 76 -12.41 7.13 3.34
CA LEU A 76 -12.00 8.53 3.35
C LEU A 76 -13.22 9.45 3.15
N ARG A 77 -13.42 10.42 4.05
CA ARG A 77 -14.48 11.42 3.96
C ARG A 77 -14.08 12.54 3.00
N GLY A 78 -15.07 13.10 2.34
CA GLY A 78 -14.90 14.27 1.45
C GLY A 78 -14.24 13.92 0.13
N GLU A 79 -12.96 14.10 0.03
CA GLU A 79 -12.19 14.11 -1.21
C GLU A 79 -11.81 12.73 -1.77
N THR A 80 -11.26 12.72 -2.96
CA THR A 80 -10.66 11.52 -3.56
C THR A 80 -9.28 11.26 -2.93
N ALA A 81 -8.80 10.03 -3.01
CA ALA A 81 -7.43 9.69 -2.60
C ALA A 81 -6.36 10.18 -3.61
N GLY A 82 -6.70 11.13 -4.50
CA GLY A 82 -5.82 11.59 -5.57
C GLY A 82 -4.49 12.12 -5.10
N GLU A 83 -4.48 12.87 -4.01
CA GLU A 83 -3.27 13.42 -3.42
C GLU A 83 -2.43 12.35 -2.70
N MET A 84 -3.03 11.22 -2.33
CA MET A 84 -2.37 10.12 -1.65
C MET A 84 -1.61 9.19 -2.61
N THR A 85 -1.93 9.21 -3.91
CA THR A 85 -1.31 8.31 -4.89
C THR A 85 -0.79 9.12 -6.08
N GLY A 86 0.52 9.29 -6.15
CA GLY A 86 1.22 9.91 -7.27
C GLY A 86 1.84 8.88 -8.20
N GLU A 87 2.90 9.30 -8.91
CA GLU A 87 3.68 8.40 -9.79
C GLU A 87 4.56 7.43 -8.99
N ALA A 88 4.94 7.82 -7.77
CA ALA A 88 5.72 7.00 -6.86
C ALA A 88 5.17 7.11 -5.44
N PHE A 89 5.03 5.97 -4.77
CA PHE A 89 4.53 5.88 -3.40
C PHE A 89 4.89 4.52 -2.78
N THR A 90 4.83 4.45 -1.46
CA THR A 90 4.94 3.19 -0.73
C THR A 90 3.76 3.06 0.24
N TRP A 91 2.98 2.01 0.09
CA TRP A 91 2.02 1.55 1.06
C TRP A 91 2.62 0.47 1.94
N SER A 92 2.46 0.58 3.25
CA SER A 92 2.76 -0.49 4.20
C SER A 92 1.59 -0.68 5.15
N PHE A 93 1.38 -1.92 5.61
CA PHE A 93 0.35 -2.26 6.57
C PHE A 93 0.61 -3.62 7.19
N LYS A 94 -0.02 -3.87 8.33
CA LYS A 94 -0.13 -5.20 8.93
C LYS A 94 -1.55 -5.75 8.72
N PHE A 95 -1.67 -7.05 8.62
CA PHE A 95 -2.96 -7.71 8.61
C PHE A 95 -2.89 -9.10 9.25
N LYS A 96 -4.04 -9.55 9.79
CA LYS A 96 -4.26 -10.90 10.32
C LYS A 96 -5.58 -11.40 9.77
N TYR A 97 -5.56 -12.43 8.94
CA TYR A 97 -6.78 -13.02 8.42
C TYR A 97 -7.39 -13.96 9.45
N THR A 98 -8.67 -13.74 9.80
CA THR A 98 -9.40 -14.54 10.81
C THR A 98 -10.69 -15.14 10.25
N GLY A 99 -10.94 -14.94 8.95
CA GLY A 99 -12.11 -15.45 8.28
C GLY A 99 -12.08 -16.97 8.06
N LYS A 100 -13.11 -17.47 7.41
CA LYS A 100 -13.14 -18.84 6.92
C LYS A 100 -11.97 -19.10 5.97
N PRO A 101 -11.47 -20.33 5.90
CA PRO A 101 -10.50 -20.69 4.87
C PRO A 101 -11.00 -20.21 3.51
N MET A 102 -10.15 -19.53 2.75
CA MET A 102 -10.57 -18.96 1.46
C MET A 102 -11.00 -20.03 0.45
N SER A 103 -10.58 -21.28 0.65
CA SER A 103 -11.05 -22.44 -0.10
C SER A 103 -12.53 -22.74 0.09
N GLU A 104 -13.13 -22.32 1.22
CA GLU A 104 -14.57 -22.46 1.52
C GLU A 104 -15.41 -21.30 0.98
N LEU A 105 -14.76 -20.23 0.49
CA LEU A 105 -15.46 -19.11 -0.11
C LEU A 105 -15.85 -19.44 -1.56
N PRO A 106 -16.93 -18.86 -2.10
CA PRO A 106 -17.28 -19.03 -3.49
C PRO A 106 -16.11 -18.70 -4.41
N LYS A 107 -15.96 -19.47 -5.49
CA LYS A 107 -14.90 -19.24 -6.48
C LYS A 107 -14.96 -17.81 -7.02
N GLY A 108 -13.81 -17.14 -7.03
CA GLY A 108 -13.71 -15.73 -7.44
C GLY A 108 -13.97 -14.71 -6.33
N THR A 109 -14.12 -15.17 -5.08
CA THR A 109 -14.18 -14.27 -3.93
C THR A 109 -12.79 -13.67 -3.67
N TYR A 110 -12.77 -12.37 -3.47
CA TYR A 110 -11.57 -11.62 -3.09
C TYR A 110 -11.84 -10.94 -1.74
N ALA A 111 -10.88 -11.02 -0.82
CA ALA A 111 -10.90 -10.23 0.40
C ALA A 111 -10.15 -8.91 0.14
N TRP A 112 -10.87 -7.79 0.10
CA TRP A 112 -10.30 -6.51 -0.23
C TRP A 112 -9.65 -5.86 0.98
N LEU A 113 -8.35 -5.62 0.90
CA LEU A 113 -7.58 -4.93 1.94
C LEU A 113 -7.70 -3.43 1.78
N MET A 114 -7.55 -2.93 0.56
CA MET A 114 -7.75 -1.51 0.25
C MET A 114 -8.12 -1.29 -1.21
N ASP A 115 -8.86 -0.23 -1.48
CA ASP A 115 -9.25 0.15 -2.82
C ASP A 115 -9.48 1.65 -2.93
N CYS A 116 -8.78 2.32 -3.83
CA CYS A 116 -9.06 3.68 -4.28
C CYS A 116 -9.18 3.75 -5.80
N ARG A 117 -9.43 2.61 -6.44
CA ARG A 117 -9.51 2.46 -7.88
C ARG A 117 -10.92 2.12 -8.33
N TYR A 118 -11.58 3.07 -8.98
CA TYR A 118 -12.87 2.80 -9.62
C TYR A 118 -12.68 1.97 -10.90
N ARG A 119 -13.58 0.98 -11.12
CA ARG A 119 -13.51 0.05 -12.25
C ARG A 119 -14.53 0.31 -13.34
N GLY A 120 -15.36 1.35 -13.20
CA GLY A 120 -16.35 1.74 -14.20
C GLY A 120 -15.71 2.40 -15.43
N LYS A 121 -16.53 2.64 -16.46
CA LYS A 121 -16.10 3.38 -17.63
C LYS A 121 -15.60 4.78 -17.23
N GLY A 122 -14.37 5.12 -17.63
CA GLY A 122 -13.77 6.43 -17.41
C GLY A 122 -12.89 6.60 -16.17
N ALA A 123 -12.86 5.63 -15.27
CA ALA A 123 -11.98 5.69 -14.10
C ALA A 123 -10.63 5.04 -14.37
N LYS A 124 -9.57 5.78 -14.20
CA LYS A 124 -8.27 5.44 -14.78
C LYS A 124 -7.15 5.33 -13.76
N GLY A 125 -7.27 5.94 -12.59
CA GLY A 125 -6.20 6.03 -11.60
C GLY A 125 -6.46 5.22 -10.33
N GLY A 126 -5.47 5.25 -9.44
CA GLY A 126 -5.53 4.63 -8.13
C GLY A 126 -5.03 3.19 -8.09
N MET A 127 -5.08 2.62 -6.90
CA MET A 127 -4.62 1.27 -6.62
C MET A 127 -5.68 0.48 -5.88
N SER A 128 -5.68 -0.82 -6.08
CA SER A 128 -6.44 -1.76 -5.25
C SER A 128 -5.59 -2.95 -4.84
N VAL A 129 -5.80 -3.43 -3.63
CA VAL A 129 -5.12 -4.58 -3.05
C VAL A 129 -6.15 -5.56 -2.52
N ASN A 130 -6.08 -6.80 -2.99
CA ASN A 130 -6.93 -7.86 -2.50
C ASN A 130 -6.16 -9.15 -2.26
N LEU A 131 -6.64 -9.91 -1.29
CA LEU A 131 -6.15 -11.24 -0.95
C LEU A 131 -7.08 -12.27 -1.59
N SER A 132 -6.50 -13.26 -2.24
CA SER A 132 -7.21 -14.44 -2.74
C SER A 132 -6.44 -15.69 -2.34
N ALA A 133 -7.15 -16.75 -2.00
CA ALA A 133 -6.53 -18.03 -1.71
C ALA A 133 -7.33 -19.16 -2.37
N ASN A 134 -6.65 -20.24 -2.66
CA ASN A 134 -7.23 -21.52 -3.03
C ASN A 134 -6.67 -22.60 -2.09
N ALA A 135 -7.03 -23.85 -2.29
CA ALA A 135 -6.60 -24.95 -1.44
C ALA A 135 -5.06 -25.13 -1.38
N LYS A 136 -4.31 -24.51 -2.28
CA LYS A 136 -2.86 -24.71 -2.40
C LYS A 136 -2.03 -23.49 -2.04
N GLU A 137 -2.52 -22.28 -2.32
CA GLU A 137 -1.75 -21.06 -2.13
C GLU A 137 -2.61 -19.82 -1.91
N ALA A 138 -2.07 -18.87 -1.13
CA ALA A 138 -2.60 -17.53 -1.02
C ALA A 138 -1.82 -16.57 -1.94
N ASN A 139 -2.54 -15.65 -2.55
CA ASN A 139 -1.98 -14.63 -3.44
C ASN A 139 -2.52 -13.25 -3.06
N MET A 140 -1.65 -12.25 -3.12
CA MET A 140 -2.06 -10.86 -3.07
C MET A 140 -2.04 -10.30 -4.48
N SER A 141 -3.16 -9.74 -4.91
CA SER A 141 -3.32 -9.11 -6.22
C SER A 141 -3.37 -7.60 -6.04
N ILE A 142 -2.53 -6.90 -6.80
CA ILE A 142 -2.43 -5.45 -6.81
C ILE A 142 -2.79 -4.98 -8.20
N SER A 143 -3.76 -4.08 -8.31
CA SER A 143 -4.10 -3.44 -9.58
C SER A 143 -3.82 -1.96 -9.51
N ILE A 144 -3.13 -1.40 -10.50
CA ILE A 144 -2.74 0.01 -10.57
C ILE A 144 -3.26 0.60 -11.87
N GLY A 145 -3.97 1.71 -11.78
CA GLY A 145 -4.39 2.50 -12.94
C GLY A 145 -3.26 3.39 -13.46
N TYR A 146 -3.16 3.54 -14.77
CA TYR A 146 -2.12 4.30 -15.45
C TYR A 146 -2.65 5.59 -16.08
N LYS A 147 -1.76 6.55 -16.31
CA LYS A 147 -2.08 7.85 -16.95
C LYS A 147 -2.65 7.68 -18.37
N ASP A 148 -2.26 6.63 -19.09
CA ASP A 148 -2.78 6.31 -20.43
C ASP A 148 -4.17 5.66 -20.42
N GLY A 149 -4.76 5.50 -19.25
CA GLY A 149 -6.08 4.92 -19.08
C GLY A 149 -6.11 3.40 -19.03
N LYS A 150 -4.98 2.74 -19.13
CA LYS A 150 -4.86 1.30 -18.93
C LYS A 150 -4.68 0.97 -17.45
N ALA A 151 -4.45 -0.30 -17.15
CA ALA A 151 -4.14 -0.76 -15.82
C ALA A 151 -3.18 -1.95 -15.86
N GLY A 152 -2.28 -2.01 -14.87
CA GLY A 152 -1.50 -3.19 -14.55
C GLY A 152 -2.18 -4.02 -13.46
N SER A 153 -2.08 -5.33 -13.56
CA SER A 153 -2.48 -6.26 -12.50
C SER A 153 -1.31 -7.19 -12.19
N PHE A 154 -0.93 -7.21 -10.92
CA PHE A 154 0.24 -7.93 -10.43
C PHE A 154 -0.20 -8.91 -9.36
N ARG A 155 0.27 -10.15 -9.47
CA ARG A 155 0.00 -11.19 -8.49
C ARG A 155 1.29 -11.60 -7.80
N PHE A 156 1.25 -11.65 -6.48
CA PHE A 156 2.36 -12.01 -5.61
C PHE A 156 1.97 -13.18 -4.71
N ARG A 157 2.84 -14.17 -4.58
CA ARG A 157 2.63 -15.27 -3.64
C ARG A 157 2.83 -14.78 -2.22
N VAL A 158 1.91 -15.14 -1.33
CA VAL A 158 1.93 -14.77 0.10
C VAL A 158 1.67 -16.02 0.96
N PRO A 159 2.65 -16.93 1.03
CA PRO A 159 2.49 -18.17 1.77
C PRO A 159 2.22 -17.87 3.25
N GLY A 160 1.26 -18.57 3.84
CA GLY A 160 0.87 -18.36 5.22
C GLY A 160 -0.15 -17.22 5.46
N ALA A 161 -0.40 -16.35 4.51
CA ALA A 161 -1.24 -15.15 4.67
C ALA A 161 -2.66 -15.38 5.25
N VAL A 162 -3.09 -16.63 5.37
CA VAL A 162 -4.40 -17.01 5.93
C VAL A 162 -4.25 -17.97 7.12
N ASP A 163 -3.13 -17.97 7.80
CA ASP A 163 -2.81 -18.85 8.93
C ASP A 163 -3.26 -18.33 10.30
N GLY A 164 -3.94 -17.18 10.32
CA GLY A 164 -4.42 -16.53 11.53
C GLY A 164 -3.35 -15.76 12.31
N LYS A 165 -2.18 -15.53 11.73
CA LYS A 165 -1.11 -14.72 12.33
C LYS A 165 -1.06 -13.33 11.71
N TRP A 166 -0.34 -12.44 12.38
CA TRP A 166 0.00 -11.13 11.84
C TRP A 166 1.06 -11.23 10.76
N HIS A 167 0.82 -10.55 9.66
CA HIS A 167 1.72 -10.43 8.51
C HIS A 167 1.99 -8.97 8.17
N THR A 168 3.18 -8.68 7.68
CA THR A 168 3.59 -7.36 7.22
C THR A 168 3.63 -7.29 5.71
N VAL A 169 3.14 -6.20 5.16
CA VAL A 169 3.17 -5.92 3.71
C VAL A 169 3.77 -4.55 3.46
N SER A 170 4.60 -4.46 2.42
CA SER A 170 5.01 -3.18 1.82
C SER A 170 4.91 -3.27 0.31
N ILE A 171 4.36 -2.23 -0.31
CA ILE A 171 4.13 -2.09 -1.76
C ILE A 171 4.77 -0.79 -2.21
N ALA A 172 5.99 -0.85 -2.70
CA ALA A 172 6.68 0.31 -3.26
C ALA A 172 6.45 0.36 -4.78
N VAL A 173 5.89 1.47 -5.23
CA VAL A 173 5.56 1.75 -6.62
C VAL A 173 6.43 2.91 -7.10
N THR A 174 7.11 2.71 -8.21
CA THR A 174 7.86 3.75 -8.92
C THR A 174 7.62 3.58 -10.42
N PRO A 175 7.86 4.59 -11.27
CA PRO A 175 7.77 4.42 -12.70
C PRO A 175 8.59 3.21 -13.17
N GLY A 176 7.95 2.31 -13.90
CA GLY A 176 8.56 1.09 -14.42
C GLY A 176 8.68 -0.09 -13.46
N LYS A 177 8.39 0.07 -12.16
CA LYS A 177 8.62 -1.00 -11.18
C LYS A 177 7.59 -1.02 -10.05
N ILE A 178 7.20 -2.22 -9.65
CA ILE A 178 6.54 -2.48 -8.38
C ILE A 178 7.39 -3.47 -7.57
N ALA A 179 7.73 -3.10 -6.34
CA ALA A 179 8.38 -3.97 -5.36
C ALA A 179 7.37 -4.30 -4.26
N PHE A 180 7.10 -5.58 -4.09
CA PHE A 180 6.20 -6.11 -3.08
C PHE A 180 7.00 -6.87 -2.04
N THR A 181 6.83 -6.52 -0.78
CA THR A 181 7.46 -7.21 0.36
C THR A 181 6.39 -7.84 1.22
N PHE A 182 6.53 -9.12 1.51
CA PHE A 182 5.68 -9.87 2.42
C PHE A 182 6.56 -10.55 3.46
N ASP A 183 6.37 -10.22 4.74
CA ASP A 183 7.19 -10.71 5.86
C ASP A 183 8.69 -10.67 5.56
N GLY A 184 9.16 -9.52 5.08
CA GLY A 184 10.55 -9.28 4.73
C GLY A 184 11.01 -9.89 3.38
N LYS A 185 10.19 -10.71 2.71
CA LYS A 185 10.54 -11.31 1.41
C LYS A 185 10.12 -10.43 0.26
N VAL A 186 11.07 -9.96 -0.53
CA VAL A 186 10.84 -9.03 -1.64
C VAL A 186 10.57 -9.77 -2.95
N GLN A 187 9.56 -9.33 -3.68
CA GLN A 187 9.22 -9.77 -5.03
C GLN A 187 9.07 -8.53 -5.94
N ASN A 188 9.77 -8.49 -7.04
CA ASN A 188 9.73 -7.38 -7.99
C ASN A 188 8.96 -7.75 -9.25
N ARG A 189 8.27 -6.75 -9.86
CA ARG A 189 7.66 -6.86 -11.19
C ARG A 189 7.93 -5.59 -11.99
N VAL A 190 8.05 -5.74 -13.29
CA VAL A 190 8.11 -4.61 -14.23
C VAL A 190 6.70 -4.07 -14.42
N MET A 191 6.56 -2.77 -14.37
CA MET A 191 5.33 -2.02 -14.62
C MET A 191 5.49 -1.24 -15.93
N GLN A 192 4.52 -1.39 -16.83
CA GLN A 192 4.63 -0.81 -18.19
C GLN A 192 4.08 0.61 -18.29
N GLY A 193 3.27 1.04 -17.31
CA GLY A 193 2.64 2.37 -17.34
C GLY A 193 3.08 3.23 -16.15
N VAL A 194 2.84 4.53 -16.26
CA VAL A 194 3.03 5.49 -15.17
C VAL A 194 1.76 5.51 -14.33
N PRO A 195 1.84 5.30 -13.00
CA PRO A 195 0.66 5.36 -12.15
C PRO A 195 -0.08 6.69 -12.27
N ALA A 196 -1.40 6.64 -12.25
CA ALA A 196 -2.25 7.80 -12.22
C ALA A 196 -2.82 8.02 -10.81
N PRO A 197 -3.01 9.29 -10.39
CA PRO A 197 -3.68 9.63 -9.15
C PRO A 197 -5.04 8.94 -9.03
N ALA A 198 -5.44 8.59 -7.82
CA ALA A 198 -6.73 7.98 -7.57
C ALA A 198 -7.87 8.94 -7.90
N SER A 199 -8.92 8.42 -8.54
CA SER A 199 -10.14 9.17 -8.87
C SER A 199 -11.29 8.86 -7.92
N GLN A 200 -11.04 8.05 -6.90
CA GLN A 200 -12.02 7.59 -5.93
C GLN A 200 -11.51 7.74 -4.50
N ARG A 201 -12.44 7.69 -3.55
CA ARG A 201 -12.11 7.68 -2.12
C ARG A 201 -11.35 6.40 -1.77
N LEU A 202 -10.41 6.51 -0.87
CA LEU A 202 -9.76 5.35 -0.30
C LEU A 202 -10.76 4.60 0.61
N THR A 203 -10.92 3.32 0.35
CA THR A 203 -11.61 2.38 1.24
C THR A 203 -10.59 1.37 1.76
N ILE A 204 -10.62 1.11 3.06
CA ILE A 204 -9.74 0.15 3.75
C ILE A 204 -10.61 -0.95 4.34
N GLY A 205 -10.28 -2.20 4.08
CA GLY A 205 -11.02 -3.38 4.54
C GLY A 205 -12.21 -3.78 3.66
N ASP A 206 -12.43 -3.09 2.52
CA ASP A 206 -13.43 -3.41 1.51
C ASP A 206 -13.07 -2.77 0.17
N CYS A 207 -13.89 -2.96 -0.86
CA CYS A 207 -13.73 -2.31 -2.16
C CYS A 207 -14.60 -1.06 -2.30
N VAL A 208 -14.22 -0.21 -3.24
CA VAL A 208 -15.08 0.88 -3.71
C VAL A 208 -16.23 0.29 -4.53
N GLY A 209 -17.45 0.74 -4.28
CA GLY A 209 -18.63 0.34 -5.03
C GLY A 209 -19.60 -0.53 -4.24
N SER A 210 -20.48 -1.25 -4.94
CA SER A 210 -21.60 -1.99 -4.35
C SER A 210 -21.38 -3.51 -4.23
N SER A 211 -20.28 -4.03 -4.77
CA SER A 211 -19.94 -5.46 -4.68
C SER A 211 -19.06 -5.68 -3.46
N TYR A 212 -19.69 -5.92 -2.32
CA TYR A 212 -18.98 -6.09 -1.07
C TYR A 212 -18.24 -7.43 -1.01
N SER A 213 -16.94 -7.35 -0.84
CA SER A 213 -16.08 -8.50 -0.57
C SER A 213 -15.11 -8.11 0.54
N PRO A 214 -15.61 -7.94 1.78
CA PRO A 214 -14.84 -7.39 2.88
C PRO A 214 -13.67 -8.28 3.25
N PHE A 215 -12.67 -7.64 3.85
CA PHE A 215 -11.59 -8.36 4.50
C PHE A 215 -12.07 -8.87 5.86
N TYR A 216 -12.11 -10.19 6.00
CA TYR A 216 -12.41 -10.86 7.27
C TYR A 216 -11.14 -11.05 8.07
N GLY A 217 -10.85 -10.11 8.95
CA GLY A 217 -9.64 -10.11 9.73
C GLY A 217 -9.41 -8.81 10.48
N LEU A 218 -8.16 -8.57 10.82
CA LEU A 218 -7.71 -7.38 11.52
C LEU A 218 -6.66 -6.67 10.65
N MET A 219 -6.63 -5.34 10.71
CA MET A 219 -5.65 -4.49 10.00
C MET A 219 -5.09 -3.44 10.95
N ASP A 220 -3.80 -3.12 10.75
CA ASP A 220 -3.08 -2.19 11.60
C ASP A 220 -1.89 -1.54 10.86
N ASP A 221 -1.31 -0.49 11.47
CA ASP A 221 -0.10 0.20 10.99
C ASP A 221 -0.16 0.57 9.50
N ILE A 222 -1.31 1.09 9.05
CA ILE A 222 -1.50 1.45 7.64
C ILE A 222 -0.82 2.79 7.36
N LYS A 223 0.23 2.75 6.57
CA LYS A 223 1.04 3.92 6.27
C LYS A 223 1.21 4.09 4.76
N LEU A 224 1.11 5.34 4.32
CA LEU A 224 1.48 5.77 2.98
C LEU A 224 2.60 6.79 3.05
N THR A 225 3.67 6.54 2.32
CA THR A 225 4.73 7.51 2.09
C THR A 225 4.85 7.84 0.60
N VAL A 226 5.24 9.06 0.31
CA VAL A 226 5.58 9.52 -1.03
C VAL A 226 7.00 10.10 -1.02
N PRO A 227 7.76 9.99 -2.12
CA PRO A 227 9.05 10.64 -2.19
C PRO A 227 8.90 12.13 -1.91
N ALA A 228 9.78 12.69 -1.08
CA ALA A 228 9.86 14.13 -0.97
C ALA A 228 10.12 14.70 -2.37
N ALA A 229 9.40 15.76 -2.74
CA ALA A 229 9.63 16.43 -4.01
C ALA A 229 11.11 16.84 -4.06
N ALA A 230 11.83 16.39 -5.07
CA ALA A 230 13.20 16.85 -5.27
C ALA A 230 13.19 18.38 -5.31
N ALA A 231 13.98 19.01 -4.44
CA ALA A 231 14.12 20.46 -4.49
C ALA A 231 14.44 20.87 -5.93
N PRO A 232 13.77 21.91 -6.48
CA PRO A 232 14.08 22.36 -7.84
C PRO A 232 15.57 22.66 -7.90
N ALA A 233 16.25 22.07 -8.89
CA ALA A 233 17.66 22.34 -9.12
C ALA A 233 17.85 23.84 -9.19
N ALA A 234 18.71 24.40 -8.33
CA ALA A 234 19.07 25.81 -8.36
C ALA A 234 19.55 26.14 -9.78
N LYS A 235 18.87 27.10 -10.44
CA LYS A 235 19.24 27.60 -11.75
C LYS A 235 20.47 28.46 -11.67
#